data_4ddc9992a9bc2c77b86af77cc2aacf7c
#
_entry.id   4ddc9992a9bc2c77b86af77cc2aacf7c
#
_cell.length_a   1.000
_cell.length_b   1.000
_cell.length_c   1.000
_cell.angle_alpha   90.00
_cell.angle_beta   90.00
_cell.angle_gamma   90.00
#
_symmetry.space_group_name_H-M   'P 1'
#
loop_
_entity.id
_entity.type
_entity.pdbx_description
1 polymer ?
#
loop_
_entity_poly.entity_id
_entity_poly.type
_entity_poly.pdbx_seq_one_letter_code
_entity_poly.pdbx_strand_id
1 'polypeptide(L)'
;EALASLSEATAPPMKTIKIGTGDAEFTLGGETVLFRHEKTFVSKPRYAVSLCTCMDDAEVDAKLAAIPHVDYDRIGERMHVELVYVNCDADADAAKYTALVEKAKGLGRTLVLGCTDPEIAKAALEVCKDGKPVLNGANASNYEAMNAVATEAGVVLGVSGKDLNELYDTVAALEKLGNKNLVLDTTGADGKETFANT
;
A
#
# COMPACT_ATOMS: atom_id res chain seq x y z
N GLU A 1 -8.70 -8.54 34.34
CA GLU A 1 -9.06 -9.57 33.35
C GLU A 1 -10.36 -9.23 32.62
N ALA A 2 -11.51 -9.00 33.33
CA ALA A 2 -12.81 -8.73 32.68
C ALA A 2 -12.80 -7.45 31.79
N LEU A 3 -12.12 -6.37 32.20
CA LEU A 3 -11.98 -5.15 31.39
C LEU A 3 -11.11 -5.38 30.15
N ALA A 4 -10.07 -6.18 30.25
CA ALA A 4 -9.23 -6.52 29.11
C ALA A 4 -10.00 -7.38 28.10
N SER A 5 -10.76 -8.38 28.57
CA SER A 5 -11.61 -9.21 27.74
C SER A 5 -12.73 -8.42 27.05
N LEU A 6 -13.32 -7.44 27.75
CA LEU A 6 -14.33 -6.54 27.17
C LEU A 6 -13.74 -5.62 26.11
N SER A 7 -12.55 -5.07 26.37
CA SER A 7 -11.81 -4.25 25.42
C SER A 7 -11.44 -5.03 24.14
N GLU A 8 -11.04 -6.29 24.30
CA GLU A 8 -10.72 -7.17 23.18
C GLU A 8 -11.96 -7.55 22.35
N ALA A 9 -13.10 -7.79 23.04
CA ALA A 9 -14.37 -8.09 22.39
C ALA A 9 -15.00 -6.89 21.66
N THR A 10 -14.65 -5.67 22.06
CA THR A 10 -15.11 -4.41 21.45
C THR A 10 -14.08 -3.78 20.52
N ALA A 11 -12.90 -4.39 20.37
CA ALA A 11 -11.90 -3.92 19.45
C ALA A 11 -12.43 -3.92 18.00
N PRO A 12 -12.08 -2.90 17.20
CA PRO A 12 -12.50 -2.88 15.81
C PRO A 12 -11.97 -4.11 15.07
N PRO A 13 -12.76 -4.70 14.17
CA PRO A 13 -12.36 -5.92 13.43
C PRO A 13 -11.16 -5.67 12.52
N MET A 14 -10.94 -4.43 12.10
CA MET A 14 -9.80 -4.03 11.25
C MET A 14 -8.60 -3.63 12.10
N LYS A 15 -7.46 -4.21 11.78
CA LYS A 15 -6.20 -3.88 12.43
C LYS A 15 -5.69 -2.52 11.98
N THR A 16 -5.24 -1.73 12.94
CA THR A 16 -4.46 -0.52 12.66
C THR A 16 -3.08 -0.92 12.17
N ILE A 17 -2.67 -0.42 11.01
CA ILE A 17 -1.36 -0.63 10.43
C ILE A 17 -0.60 0.68 10.28
N LYS A 18 0.72 0.60 10.30
CA LYS A 18 1.61 1.74 10.06
C LYS A 18 2.47 1.48 8.87
N ILE A 19 2.57 2.46 7.98
CA ILE A 19 3.42 2.44 6.79
C ILE A 19 4.29 3.70 6.77
N GLY A 20 5.43 3.62 6.09
CA GLY A 20 6.39 4.71 6.10
C GLY A 20 7.23 4.78 7.37
N THR A 21 8.10 5.76 7.43
CA THR A 21 8.99 6.02 8.58
C THR A 21 9.22 7.52 8.76
N GLY A 22 9.48 7.96 10.00
CA GLY A 22 9.76 9.37 10.31
C GLY A 22 8.60 10.29 9.91
N ASP A 23 8.90 11.37 9.21
CA ASP A 23 7.90 12.35 8.77
C ASP A 23 6.94 11.82 7.70
N ALA A 24 7.28 10.71 7.06
CA ALA A 24 6.44 10.02 6.07
C ALA A 24 5.64 8.85 6.67
N GLU A 25 5.71 8.63 8.01
CA GLU A 25 4.91 7.59 8.67
C GLU A 25 3.45 8.03 8.77
N PHE A 26 2.54 7.13 8.45
CA PHE A 26 1.13 7.32 8.73
C PHE A 26 0.40 6.00 9.04
N THR A 27 -0.74 6.14 9.68
CA THR A 27 -1.55 5.03 10.17
C THR A 27 -2.76 4.83 9.27
N LEU A 28 -3.08 3.58 8.98
CA LEU A 28 -4.24 3.16 8.21
C LEU A 28 -5.09 2.18 9.02
N GLY A 29 -6.39 2.17 8.78
CA GLY A 29 -7.33 1.27 9.45
C GLY A 29 -7.60 1.61 10.91
N GLY A 30 -8.27 0.69 11.61
CA GLY A 30 -8.58 0.81 13.04
C GLY A 30 -9.64 1.86 13.37
N GLU A 31 -10.37 2.36 12.39
CA GLU A 31 -11.42 3.35 12.60
C GLU A 31 -12.66 2.72 13.22
N THR A 32 -13.16 3.32 14.30
CA THR A 32 -14.41 2.93 14.93
C THR A 32 -15.36 4.13 14.96
N VAL A 33 -16.52 3.97 14.34
CA VAL A 33 -17.60 4.96 14.40
C VAL A 33 -18.67 4.45 15.37
N LEU A 34 -18.77 5.04 16.56
CA LEU A 34 -19.73 4.66 17.57
C LEU A 34 -21.15 5.13 17.25
N PHE A 35 -21.29 6.33 16.68
CA PHE A 35 -22.58 6.91 16.35
C PHE A 35 -22.64 7.31 14.87
N ARG A 36 -23.79 7.08 14.25
CA ARG A 36 -23.98 7.38 12.81
C ARG A 36 -23.73 8.85 12.43
N HIS A 37 -24.00 9.78 13.33
CA HIS A 37 -23.80 11.21 13.12
C HIS A 37 -22.34 11.65 13.27
N GLU A 38 -21.50 10.82 13.88
CA GLU A 38 -20.05 11.02 13.99
C GLU A 38 -19.27 10.45 12.79
N LYS A 39 -19.97 10.14 11.71
CA LYS A 39 -19.42 9.58 10.48
C LYS A 39 -18.47 10.57 9.81
N THR A 40 -17.29 10.73 10.39
CA THR A 40 -16.18 11.49 9.86
C THR A 40 -15.09 10.53 9.45
N PHE A 41 -14.40 10.84 8.37
CA PHE A 41 -13.16 10.13 8.06
C PHE A 41 -12.13 10.52 9.11
N VAL A 42 -11.82 9.61 10.01
CA VAL A 42 -10.79 9.81 11.05
C VAL A 42 -9.41 9.88 10.39
N SER A 43 -9.19 9.03 9.37
CA SER A 43 -7.99 9.05 8.56
C SER A 43 -8.29 9.70 7.20
N LYS A 44 -7.52 10.73 6.83
CA LYS A 44 -7.65 11.38 5.54
C LYS A 44 -7.25 10.43 4.41
N PRO A 45 -7.93 10.48 3.24
CA PRO A 45 -7.44 9.82 2.03
C PRO A 45 -6.02 10.30 1.70
N ARG A 46 -5.16 9.36 1.30
CA ARG A 46 -3.79 9.66 0.91
C ARG A 46 -3.66 9.58 -0.61
N TYR A 47 -2.85 10.46 -1.16
CA TYR A 47 -2.65 10.54 -2.61
C TYR A 47 -1.30 9.97 -2.99
N ALA A 48 -1.32 9.06 -3.98
CA ALA A 48 -0.12 8.49 -4.57
C ALA A 48 0.04 8.99 -6.01
N VAL A 49 1.26 9.35 -6.38
CA VAL A 49 1.63 9.55 -7.79
C VAL A 49 2.24 8.26 -8.31
N SER A 50 1.74 7.78 -9.45
CA SER A 50 2.22 6.53 -10.03
C SER A 50 3.39 6.77 -10.99
N LEU A 51 4.41 5.91 -10.84
CA LEU A 51 5.49 5.66 -11.78
C LEU A 51 5.36 4.24 -12.29
N CYS A 52 5.77 3.97 -13.51
CA CYS A 52 5.74 2.65 -14.11
C CYS A 52 7.06 2.38 -14.83
N THR A 53 7.52 1.13 -14.83
CA THR A 53 8.65 0.68 -15.68
C THR A 53 8.35 0.76 -17.18
N CYS A 54 7.09 0.89 -17.56
CA CYS A 54 6.63 1.11 -18.93
C CYS A 54 6.88 2.54 -19.44
N MET A 55 7.13 3.51 -18.55
CA MET A 55 7.43 4.90 -18.91
C MET A 55 8.85 5.03 -19.45
N ASP A 56 9.08 6.06 -20.26
CA ASP A 56 10.44 6.44 -20.62
C ASP A 56 11.14 7.21 -19.49
N ASP A 57 12.47 7.23 -19.52
CA ASP A 57 13.26 7.88 -18.45
C ASP A 57 12.97 9.38 -18.33
N ALA A 58 12.70 10.06 -19.43
CA ALA A 58 12.41 11.50 -19.42
C ALA A 58 11.06 11.80 -18.75
N GLU A 59 10.07 10.96 -18.97
CA GLU A 59 8.76 11.06 -18.31
C GLU A 59 8.87 10.76 -16.81
N VAL A 60 9.61 9.73 -16.44
CA VAL A 60 9.89 9.39 -15.03
C VAL A 60 10.59 10.55 -14.34
N ASP A 61 11.66 11.09 -14.92
CA ASP A 61 12.44 12.17 -14.33
C ASP A 61 11.62 13.47 -14.21
N ALA A 62 10.76 13.76 -15.20
CA ALA A 62 9.84 14.89 -15.15
C ALA A 62 8.82 14.75 -14.00
N LYS A 63 8.23 13.57 -13.82
CA LYS A 63 7.31 13.31 -12.71
C LYS A 63 8.02 13.41 -11.36
N LEU A 64 9.19 12.81 -11.21
CA LEU A 64 9.98 12.88 -9.99
C LEU A 64 10.34 14.32 -9.63
N ALA A 65 10.70 15.14 -10.60
CA ALA A 65 11.00 16.56 -10.40
C ALA A 65 9.75 17.37 -10.00
N ALA A 66 8.56 17.02 -10.51
CA ALA A 66 7.31 17.71 -10.21
C ALA A 66 6.76 17.43 -8.80
N ILE A 67 6.95 16.21 -8.27
CA ILE A 67 6.39 15.77 -6.98
C ILE A 67 6.70 16.73 -5.82
N PRO A 68 7.94 17.22 -5.60
CA PRO A 68 8.23 18.13 -4.50
C PRO A 68 7.55 19.50 -4.63
N HIS A 69 7.18 19.91 -5.84
CA HIS A 69 6.51 21.18 -6.11
C HIS A 69 5.00 21.14 -5.87
N VAL A 70 4.42 19.95 -5.72
CA VAL A 70 3.02 19.78 -5.30
C VAL A 70 2.99 19.85 -3.78
N ASP A 71 3.10 21.07 -3.24
CA ASP A 71 3.04 21.35 -1.80
C ASP A 71 2.47 22.76 -1.61
N TYR A 72 1.19 22.85 -1.24
CA TYR A 72 0.48 24.10 -1.09
C TYR A 72 -0.66 23.98 -0.07
N ASP A 73 -1.02 25.11 0.54
CA ASP A 73 -2.16 25.20 1.44
C ASP A 73 -3.45 25.46 0.67
N ARG A 74 -4.49 24.68 0.95
CA ARG A 74 -5.84 24.86 0.43
C ARG A 74 -6.85 24.79 1.56
N ILE A 75 -7.55 25.90 1.81
CA ILE A 75 -8.60 25.98 2.83
C ILE A 75 -8.11 25.50 4.21
N GLY A 76 -6.88 25.87 4.58
CA GLY A 76 -6.27 25.51 5.88
C GLY A 76 -5.74 24.07 5.95
N GLU A 77 -5.70 23.34 4.83
CA GLU A 77 -5.10 22.02 4.74
C GLU A 77 -3.91 22.00 3.78
N ARG A 78 -2.80 21.44 4.23
CA ARG A 78 -1.64 21.21 3.38
C ARG A 78 -1.92 20.09 2.39
N MET A 79 -1.84 20.40 1.11
CA MET A 79 -1.96 19.46 0.01
C MET A 79 -0.57 19.15 -0.53
N HIS A 80 -0.17 17.90 -0.44
CA HIS A 80 1.13 17.43 -0.95
C HIS A 80 1.04 15.98 -1.38
N VAL A 81 1.99 15.54 -2.18
CA VAL A 81 2.10 14.12 -2.55
C VAL A 81 2.72 13.36 -1.38
N GLU A 82 1.99 12.41 -0.84
CA GLU A 82 2.39 11.65 0.35
C GLU A 82 3.02 10.30 -0.01
N LEU A 83 2.56 9.71 -1.10
CA LEU A 83 2.93 8.37 -1.55
C LEU A 83 3.44 8.39 -2.98
N VAL A 84 4.34 7.47 -3.28
CA VAL A 84 4.73 7.15 -4.66
C VAL A 84 4.44 5.69 -4.92
N TYR A 85 3.54 5.43 -5.88
CA TYR A 85 3.23 4.09 -6.35
C TYR A 85 4.18 3.73 -7.49
N VAL A 86 4.99 2.70 -7.30
CA VAL A 86 5.96 2.23 -8.31
C VAL A 86 5.46 0.92 -8.88
N ASN A 87 4.96 0.97 -10.10
CA ASN A 87 4.42 -0.19 -10.81
C ASN A 87 5.49 -0.93 -11.60
N CYS A 88 5.55 -2.24 -11.41
CA CYS A 88 6.33 -3.16 -12.22
C CYS A 88 5.47 -3.65 -13.38
N ASP A 89 5.82 -3.28 -14.61
CA ASP A 89 5.15 -3.80 -15.79
C ASP A 89 5.55 -5.27 -16.04
N ALA A 90 4.68 -6.00 -16.75
CA ALA A 90 4.86 -7.44 -16.99
C ALA A 90 6.17 -7.78 -17.70
N ASP A 91 6.68 -6.86 -18.53
CA ASP A 91 7.91 -7.03 -19.31
C ASP A 91 9.17 -6.49 -18.61
N ALA A 92 9.03 -5.97 -17.37
CA ALA A 92 10.16 -5.40 -16.65
C ALA A 92 10.98 -6.49 -15.95
N ASP A 93 12.30 -6.34 -16.05
CA ASP A 93 13.23 -7.14 -15.24
C ASP A 93 13.48 -6.52 -13.86
N ALA A 94 14.07 -7.30 -12.96
CA ALA A 94 14.38 -6.86 -11.61
C ALA A 94 15.31 -5.63 -11.57
N ALA A 95 16.25 -5.51 -12.50
CA ALA A 95 17.21 -4.41 -12.53
C ALA A 95 16.52 -3.08 -12.87
N LYS A 96 15.65 -3.09 -13.90
CA LYS A 96 14.89 -1.91 -14.29
C LYS A 96 13.94 -1.45 -13.20
N TYR A 97 13.23 -2.41 -12.57
CA TYR A 97 12.31 -2.10 -11.49
C TYR A 97 13.04 -1.55 -10.24
N THR A 98 14.14 -2.19 -9.83
CA THR A 98 14.94 -1.75 -8.69
C THR A 98 15.52 -0.36 -8.90
N ALA A 99 16.01 -0.05 -10.11
CA ALA A 99 16.52 1.29 -10.45
C ALA A 99 15.42 2.36 -10.34
N LEU A 100 14.17 2.05 -10.76
CA LEU A 100 13.04 2.96 -10.61
C LEU A 100 12.67 3.18 -9.13
N VAL A 101 12.71 2.12 -8.32
CA VAL A 101 12.47 2.19 -6.87
C VAL A 101 13.55 3.03 -6.18
N GLU A 102 14.83 2.91 -6.57
CA GLU A 102 15.91 3.75 -6.04
C GLU A 102 15.69 5.23 -6.36
N LYS A 103 15.32 5.55 -7.61
CA LYS A 103 14.97 6.93 -7.99
C LYS A 103 13.82 7.47 -7.13
N ALA A 104 12.74 6.70 -6.98
CA ALA A 104 11.57 7.09 -6.19
C ALA A 104 11.89 7.26 -4.69
N LYS A 105 12.73 6.39 -4.11
CA LYS A 105 13.20 6.48 -2.72
C LYS A 105 13.87 7.83 -2.41
N GLY A 106 14.58 8.39 -3.39
CA GLY A 106 15.25 9.70 -3.26
C GLY A 106 14.31 10.86 -2.90
N LEU A 107 13.00 10.72 -3.11
CA LEU A 107 12.00 11.73 -2.74
C LEU A 107 11.66 11.75 -1.24
N GLY A 108 12.07 10.77 -0.46
CA GLY A 108 11.73 10.67 0.97
C GLY A 108 10.23 10.49 1.25
N ARG A 109 9.47 9.98 0.27
CA ARG A 109 8.05 9.66 0.40
C ARG A 109 7.86 8.18 0.68
N THR A 110 6.72 7.81 1.28
CA THR A 110 6.39 6.39 1.48
C THR A 110 6.08 5.75 0.13
N LEU A 111 6.69 4.60 -0.12
CA LEU A 111 6.54 3.87 -1.37
C LEU A 111 5.43 2.82 -1.28
N VAL A 112 4.73 2.63 -2.37
CA VAL A 112 3.87 1.48 -2.62
C VAL A 112 4.42 0.74 -3.83
N LEU A 113 4.89 -0.48 -3.63
CA LEU A 113 5.51 -1.30 -4.66
C LEU A 113 4.44 -2.17 -5.33
N GLY A 114 4.05 -1.84 -6.54
CA GLY A 114 3.12 -2.64 -7.36
C GLY A 114 3.91 -3.69 -8.14
N CYS A 115 4.03 -4.90 -7.60
CA CYS A 115 4.74 -6.01 -8.23
C CYS A 115 4.08 -7.33 -7.88
N THR A 116 3.84 -8.17 -8.88
CA THR A 116 3.22 -9.51 -8.71
C THR A 116 4.24 -10.64 -8.71
N ASP A 117 5.48 -10.38 -9.09
CA ASP A 117 6.58 -11.35 -9.09
C ASP A 117 7.34 -11.29 -7.76
N PRO A 118 7.38 -12.38 -6.96
CA PRO A 118 8.04 -12.39 -5.66
C PRO A 118 9.54 -12.14 -5.70
N GLU A 119 10.25 -12.59 -6.75
CA GLU A 119 11.69 -12.42 -6.88
C GLU A 119 12.04 -10.96 -7.20
N ILE A 120 11.29 -10.34 -8.10
CA ILE A 120 11.43 -8.91 -8.42
C ILE A 120 11.08 -8.06 -7.19
N ALA A 121 9.99 -8.40 -6.50
CA ALA A 121 9.57 -7.73 -5.27
C ALA A 121 10.64 -7.81 -4.16
N LYS A 122 11.25 -8.97 -3.98
CA LYS A 122 12.33 -9.18 -3.02
C LYS A 122 13.54 -8.29 -3.34
N ALA A 123 13.96 -8.26 -4.60
CA ALA A 123 15.09 -7.41 -5.03
C ALA A 123 14.81 -5.92 -4.79
N ALA A 124 13.61 -5.45 -5.08
CA ALA A 124 13.21 -4.07 -4.84
C ALA A 124 13.13 -3.73 -3.34
N LEU A 125 12.64 -4.65 -2.51
CA LEU A 125 12.57 -4.46 -1.06
C LEU A 125 13.94 -4.36 -0.41
N GLU A 126 14.96 -5.06 -0.92
CA GLU A 126 16.34 -4.92 -0.40
C GLU A 126 16.83 -3.46 -0.44
N VAL A 127 16.35 -2.68 -1.39
CA VAL A 127 16.70 -1.26 -1.55
C VAL A 127 15.90 -0.35 -0.63
N CYS A 128 14.61 -0.64 -0.40
CA CYS A 128 13.69 0.33 0.22
C CYS A 128 12.99 -0.16 1.50
N LYS A 129 13.24 -1.38 1.99
CA LYS A 129 12.59 -1.94 3.21
C LYS A 129 12.69 -1.06 4.44
N ASP A 130 13.80 -0.32 4.60
CA ASP A 130 14.01 0.59 5.74
C ASP A 130 12.94 1.70 5.80
N GLY A 131 12.39 2.09 4.66
CA GLY A 131 11.30 3.04 4.55
C GLY A 131 9.91 2.46 4.85
N LYS A 132 9.80 1.18 5.21
CA LYS A 132 8.54 0.45 5.44
C LYS A 132 7.49 0.71 4.36
N PRO A 133 7.78 0.38 3.10
CA PRO A 133 6.83 0.50 2.01
C PRO A 133 5.67 -0.46 2.17
N VAL A 134 4.63 -0.29 1.35
CA VAL A 134 3.62 -1.32 1.10
C VAL A 134 4.07 -2.16 -0.09
N LEU A 135 4.10 -3.47 0.05
CA LEU A 135 4.26 -4.39 -1.08
C LEU A 135 2.88 -4.76 -1.61
N ASN A 136 2.46 -4.19 -2.73
CA ASN A 136 1.16 -4.44 -3.36
C ASN A 136 1.30 -5.37 -4.57
N GLY A 137 0.46 -6.41 -4.64
CA GLY A 137 0.45 -7.34 -5.78
C GLY A 137 0.25 -8.80 -5.40
N ALA A 138 -0.02 -9.08 -4.11
CA ALA A 138 -0.46 -10.42 -3.71
C ALA A 138 -1.87 -10.70 -4.24
N ASN A 139 -2.09 -11.89 -4.76
CA ASN A 139 -3.37 -12.37 -5.29
C ASN A 139 -3.50 -13.89 -5.06
N ALA A 140 -4.61 -14.47 -5.48
CA ALA A 140 -4.89 -15.90 -5.27
C ALA A 140 -3.80 -16.86 -5.81
N SER A 141 -3.01 -16.43 -6.79
CA SER A 141 -1.99 -17.29 -7.41
C SER A 141 -0.61 -17.19 -6.75
N ASN A 142 -0.28 -16.11 -6.05
CA ASN A 142 1.05 -15.83 -5.53
C ASN A 142 1.11 -15.46 -4.04
N TYR A 143 -0.02 -15.43 -3.34
CA TYR A 143 -0.12 -14.89 -1.97
C TYR A 143 0.86 -15.53 -0.97
N GLU A 144 1.16 -16.83 -1.09
CA GLU A 144 2.08 -17.51 -0.18
C GLU A 144 3.52 -16.99 -0.33
N ALA A 145 3.99 -16.89 -1.58
CA ALA A 145 5.32 -16.40 -1.88
C ALA A 145 5.46 -14.91 -1.54
N MET A 146 4.47 -14.09 -1.91
CA MET A 146 4.44 -12.67 -1.58
C MET A 146 4.37 -12.43 -0.07
N ASN A 147 3.62 -13.27 0.66
CA ASN A 147 3.57 -13.21 2.12
C ASN A 147 4.92 -13.53 2.77
N ALA A 148 5.65 -14.51 2.24
CA ALA A 148 7.00 -14.83 2.74
C ALA A 148 7.94 -13.63 2.55
N VAL A 149 7.94 -13.02 1.38
CA VAL A 149 8.75 -11.82 1.07
C VAL A 149 8.39 -10.64 1.97
N ALA A 150 7.09 -10.33 2.12
CA ALA A 150 6.64 -9.21 2.96
C ALA A 150 6.98 -9.43 4.44
N THR A 151 6.84 -10.67 4.93
CA THR A 151 7.15 -11.04 6.32
C THR A 151 8.65 -10.97 6.60
N GLU A 152 9.50 -11.46 5.68
CA GLU A 152 10.96 -11.36 5.77
C GLU A 152 11.42 -9.90 5.81
N ALA A 153 10.83 -9.04 5.00
CA ALA A 153 11.14 -7.62 4.97
C ALA A 153 10.47 -6.80 6.09
N GLY A 154 9.49 -7.37 6.80
CA GLY A 154 8.74 -6.69 7.85
C GLY A 154 7.85 -5.55 7.35
N VAL A 155 7.31 -5.68 6.13
CA VAL A 155 6.48 -4.67 5.47
C VAL A 155 5.01 -5.10 5.37
N VAL A 156 4.14 -4.15 5.08
CA VAL A 156 2.71 -4.38 4.88
C VAL A 156 2.47 -4.99 3.50
N LEU A 157 1.58 -5.97 3.41
CA LEU A 157 1.22 -6.65 2.16
C LEU A 157 -0.11 -6.13 1.63
N GLY A 158 -0.11 -5.66 0.39
CA GLY A 158 -1.31 -5.32 -0.38
C GLY A 158 -1.84 -6.55 -1.11
N VAL A 159 -3.14 -6.77 -0.99
CA VAL A 159 -3.82 -7.95 -1.54
C VAL A 159 -4.91 -7.50 -2.50
N SER A 160 -4.92 -8.07 -3.70
CA SER A 160 -5.93 -7.86 -4.72
C SER A 160 -6.65 -9.15 -5.08
N GLY A 161 -7.79 -9.05 -5.70
CA GLY A 161 -8.56 -10.16 -6.26
C GLY A 161 -9.30 -9.70 -7.50
N LYS A 162 -9.71 -10.65 -8.35
CA LYS A 162 -10.56 -10.35 -9.51
C LYS A 162 -11.97 -9.87 -9.11
N ASP A 163 -12.41 -10.27 -7.92
CA ASP A 163 -13.65 -9.87 -7.29
C ASP A 163 -13.51 -9.91 -5.77
N LEU A 164 -14.51 -9.41 -5.05
CA LEU A 164 -14.51 -9.36 -3.59
C LEU A 164 -14.50 -10.75 -2.92
N ASN A 165 -15.03 -11.78 -3.57
CA ASN A 165 -15.00 -13.14 -3.00
C ASN A 165 -13.59 -13.71 -3.06
N GLU A 166 -12.90 -13.59 -4.20
CA GLU A 166 -11.50 -14.03 -4.32
C GLU A 166 -10.59 -13.24 -3.39
N LEU A 167 -10.81 -11.93 -3.26
CA LEU A 167 -10.09 -11.08 -2.30
C LEU A 167 -10.29 -11.60 -0.86
N TYR A 168 -11.55 -11.86 -0.47
CA TYR A 168 -11.88 -12.40 0.85
C TYR A 168 -11.20 -13.74 1.12
N ASP A 169 -11.27 -14.67 0.17
CA ASP A 169 -10.68 -16.01 0.31
C ASP A 169 -9.15 -15.91 0.44
N THR A 170 -8.51 -15.04 -0.33
CA THR A 170 -7.06 -14.78 -0.26
C THR A 170 -6.66 -14.19 1.09
N VAL A 171 -7.42 -13.23 1.60
CA VAL A 171 -7.19 -12.63 2.93
C VAL A 171 -7.36 -13.68 4.03
N ALA A 172 -8.43 -14.50 3.96
CA ALA A 172 -8.65 -15.58 4.94
C ALA A 172 -7.52 -16.63 4.93
N ALA A 173 -6.92 -16.90 3.77
CA ALA A 173 -5.75 -17.76 3.67
C ALA A 173 -4.50 -17.12 4.31
N LEU A 174 -4.25 -15.83 4.07
CA LEU A 174 -3.15 -15.09 4.68
C LEU A 174 -3.28 -14.97 6.20
N GLU A 175 -4.49 -14.76 6.71
CA GLU A 175 -4.73 -14.75 8.16
C GLU A 175 -4.44 -16.11 8.82
N LYS A 176 -4.75 -17.22 8.14
CA LYS A 176 -4.37 -18.57 8.59
C LYS A 176 -2.86 -18.77 8.63
N LEU A 177 -2.11 -18.09 7.75
CA LEU A 177 -0.65 -18.05 7.79
C LEU A 177 -0.11 -17.09 8.88
N GLY A 178 -1.00 -16.42 9.61
CA GLY A 178 -0.65 -15.51 10.71
C GLY A 178 -0.38 -14.07 10.31
N ASN A 179 -0.50 -13.70 9.03
CA ASN A 179 -0.31 -12.32 8.58
C ASN A 179 -1.63 -11.54 8.69
N LYS A 180 -1.60 -10.49 9.52
CA LYS A 180 -2.70 -9.52 9.70
C LYS A 180 -2.30 -8.10 9.28
N ASN A 181 -1.09 -7.91 8.73
CA ASN A 181 -0.61 -6.64 8.22
C ASN A 181 -0.96 -6.50 6.74
N LEU A 182 -2.23 -6.36 6.45
CA LEU A 182 -2.77 -6.38 5.10
C LEU A 182 -3.42 -5.05 4.73
N VAL A 183 -3.28 -4.64 3.47
CA VAL A 183 -4.04 -3.58 2.81
C VAL A 183 -4.83 -4.23 1.68
N LEU A 184 -6.12 -3.92 1.59
CA LEU A 184 -6.98 -4.45 0.54
C LEU A 184 -6.93 -3.51 -0.67
N ASP A 185 -6.61 -4.07 -1.82
CA ASP A 185 -6.68 -3.39 -3.10
C ASP A 185 -7.98 -3.80 -3.80
N THR A 186 -8.96 -2.91 -3.78
CA THR A 186 -10.29 -3.11 -4.38
C THR A 186 -10.38 -2.55 -5.80
N THR A 187 -9.24 -2.20 -6.41
CA THR A 187 -9.18 -1.66 -7.77
C THR A 187 -9.74 -2.68 -8.77
N GLY A 188 -10.75 -2.26 -9.53
CA GLY A 188 -11.33 -3.04 -10.62
C GLY A 188 -10.66 -2.72 -11.96
N ALA A 189 -11.09 -3.42 -13.01
CA ALA A 189 -10.59 -3.21 -14.37
C ALA A 189 -10.96 -1.82 -14.94
N ASP A 190 -12.03 -1.23 -14.44
CA ASP A 190 -12.46 0.13 -14.77
C ASP A 190 -13.02 0.88 -13.57
N GLY A 191 -13.35 2.15 -13.75
CA GLY A 191 -13.87 2.99 -12.67
C GLY A 191 -15.25 2.55 -12.16
N LYS A 192 -16.06 1.89 -12.97
CA LYS A 192 -17.37 1.35 -12.56
C LYS A 192 -17.19 0.15 -11.65
N GLU A 193 -16.28 -0.74 -11.99
CA GLU A 193 -15.97 -1.91 -11.19
C GLU A 193 -15.29 -1.52 -9.88
N THR A 194 -14.34 -0.60 -9.93
CA THR A 194 -13.70 -0.05 -8.72
C THR A 194 -14.76 0.54 -7.77
N PHE A 195 -15.70 1.32 -8.30
CA PHE A 195 -16.79 1.88 -7.49
C PHE A 195 -17.72 0.81 -6.91
N ALA A 196 -17.97 -0.27 -7.65
CA ALA A 196 -18.80 -1.37 -7.16
C ALA A 196 -18.12 -2.20 -6.04
N ASN A 197 -16.77 -2.25 -6.04
CA ASN A 197 -15.97 -2.97 -5.06
C ASN A 197 -15.68 -2.17 -3.78
N THR A 198 -15.97 -0.86 -3.78
CA THR A 198 -15.70 0.05 -2.67
C THR A 198 -16.97 0.39 -1.88
#